data_4bbc7f6f7901c4d3914ad1aba5920b35
#
_entry.id   4bbc7f6f7901c4d3914ad1aba5920b35
#
_cell.length_a   1.000
_cell.length_b   1.000
_cell.length_c   1.000
_cell.angle_alpha   90.00
_cell.angle_beta   90.00
_cell.angle_gamma   90.00
#
_symmetry.space_group_name_H-M   'P 1'
#
loop_
_entity.id
_entity.type
_entity.pdbx_description
1 polymer ?
#
loop_
_entity_poly.entity_id
_entity_poly.type
_entity_poly.pdbx_seq_one_letter_code
_entity_poly.pdbx_strand_id
1 'polypeptide(L)'
;MIRRALARAYWALSRWTLRSEPYDTSRPTLLVGAPHTSNWDFVLMLAIAWSTGISVRWLGKHSLFAGPTGPLMRALGGIPVDRRDPSRVVTDVVERIRAGEVFSLVVTPEGTRGAGSHWKSGFYRIAREAHLPVTLGYVDRTTMTTGLGPTIDLTGDVTADMDVVRAFYADKSGLRPQLRTEPRLREEDAA
;
A
#
# COMPACT_ATOMS: atom_id res chain seq x y z
N MET A 1 18.52 10.25 9.77
CA MET A 1 18.10 11.04 10.97
C MET A 1 16.91 11.95 10.67
N ILE A 2 16.94 12.80 9.65
CA ILE A 2 15.88 13.79 9.34
C ILE A 2 14.49 13.16 9.17
N ARG A 3 14.32 12.09 8.39
CA ARG A 3 13.02 11.42 8.16
C ARG A 3 12.35 10.97 9.46
N ARG A 4 13.12 10.36 10.37
CA ARG A 4 12.60 9.94 11.70
C ARG A 4 12.20 11.13 12.59
N ALA A 5 12.92 12.25 12.48
CA ALA A 5 12.57 13.46 13.21
C ALA A 5 11.27 14.08 12.70
N LEU A 6 11.11 14.14 11.37
CA LEU A 6 9.86 14.60 10.73
C LEU A 6 8.67 13.71 11.10
N ALA A 7 8.84 12.39 11.09
CA ALA A 7 7.78 11.47 11.49
C ALA A 7 7.40 11.67 12.98
N ARG A 8 8.39 11.80 13.87
CA ARG A 8 8.10 12.09 15.30
C ARG A 8 7.35 13.39 15.49
N ALA A 9 7.77 14.46 14.80
CA ALA A 9 7.08 15.75 14.85
C ALA A 9 5.63 15.63 14.34
N TYR A 10 5.44 14.90 13.24
CA TYR A 10 4.10 14.64 12.71
C TYR A 10 3.20 13.93 13.73
N TRP A 11 3.66 12.85 14.36
CA TRP A 11 2.86 12.14 15.38
C TRP A 11 2.58 12.98 16.61
N ALA A 12 3.55 13.80 17.06
CA ALA A 12 3.38 14.68 18.21
C ALA A 12 2.37 15.81 17.96
N LEU A 13 2.27 16.31 16.72
CA LEU A 13 1.38 17.41 16.35
C LEU A 13 0.05 16.94 15.77
N SER A 14 -0.03 15.68 15.31
CA SER A 14 -1.26 15.11 14.75
C SER A 14 -2.13 14.49 15.84
N ARG A 15 -3.39 14.26 15.50
CA ARG A 15 -4.33 13.49 16.36
C ARG A 15 -4.27 11.98 16.07
N TRP A 16 -3.36 11.56 15.19
CA TRP A 16 -3.22 10.18 14.76
C TRP A 16 -2.34 9.38 15.71
N THR A 17 -2.75 8.16 15.98
CA THR A 17 -1.96 7.18 16.73
C THR A 17 -1.44 6.11 15.78
N LEU A 18 -0.12 5.91 15.77
CA LEU A 18 0.51 4.81 15.05
C LEU A 18 0.36 3.52 15.85
N ARG A 19 -0.29 2.50 15.24
CA ARG A 19 -0.40 1.14 15.78
C ARG A 19 0.01 0.16 14.69
N SER A 20 1.15 -0.50 14.88
CA SER A 20 1.67 -1.46 13.91
C SER A 20 2.01 -2.77 14.58
N GLU A 21 1.68 -3.86 13.93
CA GLU A 21 2.21 -5.18 14.25
C GLU A 21 3.70 -5.28 13.89
N PRO A 22 4.43 -6.26 14.40
CA PRO A 22 5.82 -6.49 14.01
C PRO A 22 5.95 -6.65 12.49
N TYR A 23 6.96 -6.02 11.92
CA TYR A 23 7.20 -6.00 10.49
C TYR A 23 8.65 -6.37 10.17
N ASP A 24 8.84 -7.36 9.30
CA ASP A 24 10.16 -7.78 8.83
C ASP A 24 10.63 -6.89 7.68
N THR A 25 11.67 -6.09 7.96
CA THR A 25 12.29 -5.20 6.97
C THR A 25 13.45 -5.84 6.20
N SER A 26 13.79 -7.11 6.50
CA SER A 26 14.94 -7.79 5.90
C SER A 26 14.64 -8.40 4.54
N ARG A 27 13.36 -8.53 4.17
CA ARG A 27 12.91 -9.12 2.90
C ARG A 27 11.95 -8.21 2.15
N PRO A 28 11.85 -8.37 0.82
CA PRO A 28 10.83 -7.68 0.03
C PRO A 28 9.43 -8.07 0.49
N THR A 29 8.52 -7.09 0.50
CA THR A 29 7.12 -7.29 0.94
C THR A 29 6.21 -6.42 0.09
N LEU A 30 5.00 -6.86 -0.16
CA LEU A 30 3.95 -6.01 -0.71
C LEU A 30 3.11 -5.43 0.43
N LEU A 31 3.01 -4.10 0.48
CA LEU A 31 2.17 -3.37 1.44
C LEU A 31 0.87 -2.94 0.74
N VAL A 32 -0.25 -3.48 1.18
CA VAL A 32 -1.57 -2.99 0.76
C VAL A 32 -1.92 -1.79 1.62
N GLY A 33 -2.11 -0.63 1.00
CA GLY A 33 -2.56 0.59 1.70
C GLY A 33 -4.05 0.84 1.43
N ALA A 34 -4.91 0.53 2.39
CA ALA A 34 -6.35 0.72 2.28
C ALA A 34 -6.97 1.12 3.64
N PRO A 35 -8.19 1.68 3.65
CA PRO A 35 -8.88 2.31 2.53
C PRO A 35 -8.13 3.55 2.01
N HIS A 36 -8.01 3.68 0.66
CA HIS A 36 -7.33 4.82 0.02
C HIS A 36 -8.33 5.86 -0.47
N THR A 37 -8.68 6.78 0.39
CA THR A 37 -9.79 7.72 0.18
C THR A 37 -9.37 9.19 0.14
N SER A 38 -8.07 9.48 0.34
CA SER A 38 -7.55 10.85 0.41
C SER A 38 -6.09 10.94 -0.06
N ASN A 39 -5.65 12.14 -0.47
CA ASN A 39 -4.22 12.43 -0.69
C ASN A 39 -3.41 12.41 0.63
N TRP A 40 -4.07 12.62 1.77
CA TRP A 40 -3.42 12.58 3.09
C TRP A 40 -2.96 11.17 3.47
N ASP A 41 -3.53 10.12 2.85
CA ASP A 41 -3.06 8.74 3.03
C ASP A 41 -1.58 8.59 2.65
N PHE A 42 -1.12 9.38 1.67
CA PHE A 42 0.29 9.41 1.27
C PHE A 42 1.19 9.98 2.38
N VAL A 43 0.72 11.01 3.08
CA VAL A 43 1.46 11.59 4.23
C VAL A 43 1.53 10.59 5.38
N LEU A 44 0.42 9.91 5.68
CA LEU A 44 0.37 8.84 6.69
C LEU A 44 1.32 7.68 6.33
N MET A 45 1.31 7.24 5.08
CA MET A 45 2.24 6.21 4.58
C MET A 45 3.70 6.60 4.81
N LEU A 46 4.10 7.83 4.47
CA LEU A 46 5.46 8.31 4.70
C LEU A 46 5.80 8.39 6.18
N ALA A 47 4.87 8.86 7.01
CA ALA A 47 5.07 8.95 8.47
C ALA A 47 5.24 7.55 9.08
N ILE A 48 4.45 6.55 8.67
CA ILE A 48 4.59 5.14 9.06
C ILE A 48 5.98 4.63 8.64
N ALA A 49 6.30 4.72 7.35
CA ALA A 49 7.55 4.22 6.80
C ALA A 49 8.81 4.81 7.48
N TRP A 50 8.79 6.13 7.73
CA TRP A 50 9.92 6.80 8.39
C TRP A 50 10.02 6.49 9.89
N SER A 51 8.91 6.19 10.55
CA SER A 51 8.91 5.77 11.96
C SER A 51 9.43 4.34 12.13
N THR A 52 9.02 3.44 11.26
CA THR A 52 9.36 2.02 11.30
C THR A 52 10.69 1.69 10.61
N GLY A 53 11.25 2.62 9.84
CA GLY A 53 12.49 2.41 9.07
C GLY A 53 12.31 1.61 7.78
N ILE A 54 11.07 1.45 7.31
CA ILE A 54 10.73 0.70 6.10
C ILE A 54 11.20 1.46 4.85
N SER A 55 11.87 0.77 3.94
CA SER A 55 12.21 1.28 2.61
C SER A 55 11.04 1.09 1.66
N VAL A 56 10.18 2.11 1.55
CA VAL A 56 8.99 2.01 0.68
C VAL A 56 9.30 2.37 -0.77
N ARG A 57 8.65 1.63 -1.68
CA ARG A 57 8.43 2.00 -3.08
C ARG A 57 6.94 2.06 -3.33
N TRP A 58 6.48 2.98 -4.16
CA TRP A 58 5.06 3.10 -4.49
C TRP A 58 4.86 3.42 -5.97
N LEU A 59 3.79 2.92 -6.54
CA LEU A 59 3.49 3.05 -7.97
C LEU A 59 2.68 4.33 -8.21
N GLY A 60 3.25 5.25 -8.97
CA GLY A 60 2.60 6.53 -9.28
C GLY A 60 2.36 6.73 -10.76
N LYS A 61 1.28 7.46 -11.09
CA LYS A 61 1.02 7.87 -12.47
C LYS A 61 2.21 8.65 -13.04
N HIS A 62 2.62 8.35 -14.27
CA HIS A 62 3.77 8.98 -14.94
C HIS A 62 3.77 10.51 -14.82
N SER A 63 2.61 11.16 -14.92
CA SER A 63 2.48 12.63 -14.80
C SER A 63 2.93 13.21 -13.45
N LEU A 64 2.99 12.42 -12.37
CA LEU A 64 3.52 12.87 -11.06
C LEU A 64 5.04 13.03 -11.07
N PHE A 65 5.70 12.41 -12.03
CA PHE A 65 7.16 12.41 -12.17
C PHE A 65 7.67 13.34 -13.29
N ALA A 66 6.74 13.93 -14.04
CA ALA A 66 7.00 14.98 -15.00
C ALA A 66 7.08 16.35 -14.29
N GLY A 67 7.91 17.25 -14.78
CA GLY A 67 8.05 18.58 -14.22
C GLY A 67 8.85 18.67 -12.90
N PRO A 68 8.79 19.82 -12.20
CA PRO A 68 9.70 20.14 -11.09
C PRO A 68 9.52 19.26 -9.84
N THR A 69 8.35 18.64 -9.66
CA THR A 69 8.07 17.73 -8.52
C THR A 69 8.61 16.32 -8.73
N GLY A 70 8.98 15.96 -9.95
CA GLY A 70 9.45 14.62 -10.30
C GLY A 70 10.61 14.09 -9.45
N PRO A 71 11.71 14.86 -9.28
CA PRO A 71 12.82 14.44 -8.43
C PRO A 71 12.40 14.16 -6.99
N LEU A 72 11.54 14.99 -6.41
CA LEU A 72 11.02 14.78 -5.06
C LEU A 72 10.20 13.48 -4.98
N MET A 73 9.31 13.23 -5.93
CA MET A 73 8.49 12.01 -5.94
C MET A 73 9.36 10.75 -6.01
N ARG A 74 10.42 10.77 -6.82
CA ARG A 74 11.41 9.67 -6.87
C ARG A 74 12.17 9.53 -5.55
N ALA A 75 12.63 10.63 -4.96
CA ALA A 75 13.31 10.63 -3.66
C ALA A 75 12.43 10.09 -2.52
N LEU A 76 11.11 10.23 -2.63
CA LEU A 76 10.11 9.66 -1.73
C LEU A 76 9.75 8.20 -2.05
N GLY A 77 10.47 7.54 -2.97
CA GLY A 77 10.29 6.13 -3.31
C GLY A 77 9.32 5.86 -4.45
N GLY A 78 8.87 6.89 -5.15
CA GLY A 78 7.93 6.73 -6.27
C GLY A 78 8.55 6.08 -7.50
N ILE A 79 7.82 5.15 -8.10
CA ILE A 79 8.13 4.50 -9.38
C ILE A 79 7.05 4.95 -10.38
N PRO A 80 7.43 5.61 -11.49
CA PRO A 80 6.47 5.97 -12.52
C PRO A 80 5.98 4.71 -13.23
N VAL A 81 4.66 4.59 -13.40
CA VAL A 81 4.06 3.48 -14.11
C VAL A 81 3.15 3.95 -15.23
N ASP A 82 3.19 3.26 -16.36
CA ASP A 82 2.16 3.38 -17.38
C ASP A 82 1.01 2.43 -17.05
N ARG A 83 -0.11 3.00 -16.64
CA ARG A 83 -1.30 2.23 -16.28
C ARG A 83 -1.99 1.55 -17.47
N ARG A 84 -1.52 1.84 -18.69
CA ARG A 84 -1.99 1.19 -19.92
C ARG A 84 -1.35 -0.18 -20.13
N ASP A 85 -0.20 -0.43 -19.48
CA ASP A 85 0.49 -1.72 -19.51
C ASP A 85 0.71 -2.25 -18.08
N PRO A 86 -0.32 -2.82 -17.44
CA PRO A 86 -0.20 -3.38 -16.09
C PRO A 86 0.76 -4.57 -16.01
N SER A 87 0.92 -5.34 -17.09
CA SER A 87 1.79 -6.52 -17.13
C SER A 87 3.26 -6.12 -16.98
N ARG A 88 3.67 -5.04 -17.61
CA ARG A 88 5.01 -4.50 -17.48
C ARG A 88 5.35 -4.09 -16.06
N VAL A 89 4.39 -3.52 -15.33
CA VAL A 89 4.58 -3.14 -13.92
C VAL A 89 4.94 -4.37 -13.08
N VAL A 90 4.24 -5.48 -13.29
CA VAL A 90 4.53 -6.75 -12.59
C VAL A 90 5.94 -7.22 -12.92
N THR A 91 6.29 -7.27 -14.21
CA THR A 91 7.62 -7.70 -14.67
C THR A 91 8.73 -6.84 -14.07
N ASP A 92 8.61 -5.49 -14.13
CA ASP A 92 9.61 -4.55 -13.60
C ASP A 92 9.82 -4.76 -12.08
N VAL A 93 8.77 -5.03 -11.32
CA VAL A 93 8.86 -5.30 -9.88
C VAL A 93 9.54 -6.64 -9.61
N VAL A 94 9.15 -7.69 -10.32
CA VAL A 94 9.74 -9.03 -10.20
C VAL A 94 11.24 -9.00 -10.52
N GLU A 95 11.64 -8.31 -11.59
CA GLU A 95 13.05 -8.16 -11.99
C GLU A 95 13.88 -7.47 -10.90
N ARG A 96 13.37 -6.41 -10.29
CA ARG A 96 14.05 -5.71 -9.17
C ARG A 96 14.28 -6.62 -7.98
N ILE A 97 13.27 -7.41 -7.62
CA ILE A 97 13.36 -8.36 -6.51
C ILE A 97 14.38 -9.46 -6.83
N ARG A 98 14.36 -9.99 -8.05
CA ARG A 98 15.35 -10.97 -8.52
C ARG A 98 16.78 -10.42 -8.56
N ALA A 99 16.92 -9.11 -8.78
CA ALA A 99 18.21 -8.41 -8.69
C ALA A 99 18.67 -8.18 -7.23
N GLY A 100 17.92 -8.64 -6.24
CA GLY A 100 18.28 -8.56 -4.82
C GLY A 100 17.89 -7.22 -4.15
N GLU A 101 17.05 -6.40 -4.80
CA GLU A 101 16.56 -5.18 -4.14
C GLU A 101 15.59 -5.55 -3.01
N VAL A 102 15.87 -5.05 -1.80
CA VAL A 102 14.97 -5.19 -0.64
C VAL A 102 14.19 -3.91 -0.45
N PHE A 103 12.87 -3.98 -0.66
CA PHE A 103 11.96 -2.87 -0.45
C PHE A 103 10.53 -3.36 -0.18
N SER A 104 9.72 -2.47 0.35
CA SER A 104 8.29 -2.70 0.54
C SER A 104 7.52 -1.96 -0.55
N LEU A 105 6.88 -2.71 -1.45
CA LEU A 105 6.06 -2.15 -2.52
C LEU A 105 4.69 -1.76 -1.99
N VAL A 106 4.39 -0.47 -1.91
CA VAL A 106 3.06 0.01 -1.51
C VAL A 106 2.14 0.07 -2.71
N VAL A 107 1.01 -0.62 -2.60
CA VAL A 107 -0.06 -0.63 -3.60
C VAL A 107 -1.39 -0.24 -2.94
N THR A 108 -2.15 0.62 -3.61
CA THR A 108 -3.52 0.97 -3.22
C THR A 108 -4.48 0.29 -4.19
N PRO A 109 -5.05 -0.87 -3.84
CA PRO A 109 -5.80 -1.71 -4.79
C PRO A 109 -7.11 -1.09 -5.25
N GLU A 110 -7.66 -0.14 -4.54
CA GLU A 110 -8.82 0.64 -4.98
C GLU A 110 -8.56 1.39 -6.30
N GLY A 111 -7.29 1.70 -6.58
CA GLY A 111 -6.84 2.33 -7.82
C GLY A 111 -7.26 3.80 -7.99
N THR A 112 -8.16 4.28 -7.18
CA THR A 112 -8.66 5.66 -7.13
C THR A 112 -9.03 6.00 -5.69
N ARG A 113 -9.26 7.28 -5.40
CA ARG A 113 -9.75 7.76 -4.10
C ARG A 113 -11.28 7.95 -4.07
N GLY A 114 -11.97 7.39 -5.02
CA GLY A 114 -13.43 7.36 -5.10
C GLY A 114 -13.96 5.96 -4.84
N ALA A 115 -15.22 5.85 -4.42
CA ALA A 115 -15.88 4.57 -4.27
C ALA A 115 -15.89 3.78 -5.60
N GLY A 116 -15.57 2.51 -5.53
CA GLY A 116 -15.57 1.57 -6.63
C GLY A 116 -16.35 0.30 -6.27
N SER A 117 -16.57 -0.56 -7.26
CA SER A 117 -17.21 -1.86 -7.04
C SER A 117 -16.24 -2.96 -6.65
N HIS A 118 -14.98 -2.86 -7.11
CA HIS A 118 -13.95 -3.89 -6.92
C HIS A 118 -12.57 -3.28 -6.74
N TRP A 119 -11.75 -3.96 -6.00
CA TRP A 119 -10.33 -3.73 -5.98
C TRP A 119 -9.67 -4.20 -7.29
N LYS A 120 -8.52 -3.60 -7.62
CA LYS A 120 -7.70 -4.02 -8.76
C LYS A 120 -6.83 -5.20 -8.35
N SER A 121 -6.86 -6.30 -9.09
CA SER A 121 -6.12 -7.52 -8.79
C SER A 121 -4.58 -7.42 -9.00
N GLY A 122 -4.08 -6.26 -9.44
CA GLY A 122 -2.66 -6.06 -9.67
C GLY A 122 -1.76 -6.37 -8.47
N PHE A 123 -2.18 -6.02 -7.24
CA PHE A 123 -1.43 -6.35 -6.03
C PHE A 123 -1.34 -7.85 -5.81
N TYR A 124 -2.44 -8.58 -6.04
CA TYR A 124 -2.54 -10.01 -5.87
C TYR A 124 -1.62 -10.75 -6.85
N ARG A 125 -1.65 -10.33 -8.14
CA ARG A 125 -0.77 -10.87 -9.16
C ARG A 125 0.71 -10.63 -8.84
N ILE A 126 1.10 -9.40 -8.48
CA ILE A 126 2.48 -9.08 -8.08
C ILE A 126 2.93 -9.96 -6.92
N ALA A 127 2.11 -10.08 -5.87
CA ALA A 127 2.45 -10.87 -4.70
C ALA A 127 2.66 -12.36 -5.05
N ARG A 128 1.77 -12.93 -5.87
CA ARG A 128 1.87 -14.33 -6.32
C ARG A 128 3.07 -14.58 -7.23
N GLU A 129 3.27 -13.75 -8.25
CA GLU A 129 4.35 -13.93 -9.24
C GLU A 129 5.75 -13.67 -8.64
N ALA A 130 5.85 -12.75 -7.68
CA ALA A 130 7.10 -12.44 -6.99
C ALA A 130 7.29 -13.18 -5.67
N HIS A 131 6.36 -14.05 -5.27
CA HIS A 131 6.37 -14.77 -3.99
C HIS A 131 6.55 -13.82 -2.80
N LEU A 132 5.83 -12.69 -2.80
CA LEU A 132 5.90 -11.70 -1.74
C LEU A 132 4.83 -11.94 -0.67
N PRO A 133 5.19 -11.87 0.61
CA PRO A 133 4.19 -11.73 1.66
C PRO A 133 3.47 -10.39 1.50
N VAL A 134 2.20 -10.36 1.92
CA VAL A 134 1.34 -9.19 1.84
C VAL A 134 1.05 -8.66 3.24
N THR A 135 1.48 -7.44 3.53
CA THR A 135 1.17 -6.77 4.79
C THR A 135 0.03 -5.79 4.60
N LEU A 136 -0.96 -5.83 5.47
CA LEU A 136 -2.17 -5.02 5.38
C LEU A 136 -1.99 -3.70 6.14
N GLY A 137 -1.65 -2.63 5.44
CA GLY A 137 -1.57 -1.28 5.99
C GLY A 137 -2.95 -0.62 6.02
N TYR A 138 -3.25 0.15 7.07
CA TYR A 138 -4.58 0.69 7.25
C TYR A 138 -4.62 2.15 7.72
N VAL A 139 -5.76 2.78 7.45
CA VAL A 139 -6.16 4.09 7.98
C VAL A 139 -7.57 3.95 8.54
N ASP A 140 -7.74 4.29 9.82
CA ASP A 140 -9.05 4.32 10.46
C ASP A 140 -9.31 5.67 11.15
N ARG A 141 -10.14 6.48 10.52
CA ARG A 141 -10.53 7.80 11.04
C ARG A 141 -11.43 7.69 12.28
N THR A 142 -12.21 6.63 12.39
CA THR A 142 -13.15 6.46 13.52
C THR A 142 -12.40 6.39 14.84
N THR A 143 -11.29 5.65 14.86
CA THR A 143 -10.43 5.51 16.04
C THR A 143 -9.22 6.44 16.01
N MET A 144 -9.01 7.20 14.94
CA MET A 144 -7.81 8.01 14.68
C MET A 144 -6.52 7.18 14.75
N THR A 145 -6.58 5.95 14.24
CA THR A 145 -5.42 5.03 14.20
C THR A 145 -5.01 4.70 12.78
N THR A 146 -3.74 4.47 12.59
CA THR A 146 -3.16 4.03 11.31
C THR A 146 -1.91 3.20 11.59
N GLY A 147 -1.52 2.34 10.66
CA GLY A 147 -0.31 1.53 10.83
C GLY A 147 -0.31 0.31 9.92
N LEU A 148 0.44 -0.70 10.37
CA LEU A 148 0.56 -1.99 9.72
C LEU A 148 -0.17 -3.03 10.55
N GLY A 149 -1.05 -3.79 9.92
CA GLY A 149 -1.67 -4.99 10.47
C GLY A 149 -0.88 -6.25 10.12
N PRO A 150 -1.56 -7.40 10.02
CA PRO A 150 -0.91 -8.67 9.79
C PRO A 150 -0.22 -8.77 8.44
N THR A 151 0.81 -9.61 8.39
CA THR A 151 1.44 -10.06 7.16
C THR A 151 0.91 -11.45 6.84
N ILE A 152 0.39 -11.64 5.64
CA ILE A 152 -0.21 -12.90 5.16
C ILE A 152 0.53 -13.40 3.91
N ASP A 153 0.57 -14.70 3.73
CA ASP A 153 1.02 -15.33 2.49
C ASP A 153 -0.23 -15.77 1.69
N LEU A 154 -0.31 -15.32 0.43
CA LEU A 154 -1.44 -15.66 -0.42
C LEU A 154 -1.36 -17.13 -0.87
N THR A 155 -2.45 -17.87 -0.69
CA THR A 155 -2.53 -19.29 -1.02
C THR A 155 -2.71 -19.54 -2.52
N GLY A 156 -3.40 -18.62 -3.20
CA GLY A 156 -3.85 -18.73 -4.58
C GLY A 156 -5.33 -19.04 -4.72
N ASP A 157 -5.99 -19.42 -3.62
CA ASP A 157 -7.45 -19.39 -3.53
C ASP A 157 -7.88 -17.93 -3.31
N VAL A 158 -8.32 -17.30 -4.39
CA VAL A 158 -8.64 -15.87 -4.37
C VAL A 158 -9.74 -15.56 -3.36
N THR A 159 -10.76 -16.40 -3.26
CA THR A 159 -11.89 -16.18 -2.35
C THR A 159 -11.44 -16.28 -0.90
N ALA A 160 -10.72 -17.35 -0.55
CA ALA A 160 -10.21 -17.55 0.80
C ALA A 160 -9.21 -16.45 1.22
N ASP A 161 -8.29 -16.07 0.32
CA ASP A 161 -7.34 -15.00 0.59
C ASP A 161 -8.04 -13.65 0.78
N MET A 162 -9.05 -13.35 -0.03
CA MET A 162 -9.79 -12.08 0.08
C MET A 162 -10.75 -12.06 1.27
N ASP A 163 -11.20 -13.21 1.77
CA ASP A 163 -11.96 -13.28 3.04
C ASP A 163 -11.12 -12.83 4.22
N VAL A 164 -9.84 -13.24 4.28
CA VAL A 164 -8.89 -12.77 5.30
C VAL A 164 -8.68 -11.25 5.19
N VAL A 165 -8.49 -10.75 3.97
CA VAL A 165 -8.33 -9.31 3.72
C VAL A 165 -9.59 -8.54 4.12
N ARG A 166 -10.78 -9.00 3.73
CA ARG A 166 -12.06 -8.38 4.11
C ARG A 166 -12.26 -8.31 5.61
N ALA A 167 -12.00 -9.42 6.29
CA ALA A 167 -12.13 -9.48 7.75
C ALA A 167 -11.26 -8.42 8.45
N PHE A 168 -10.01 -8.24 7.99
CA PHE A 168 -9.12 -7.22 8.53
C PHE A 168 -9.63 -5.79 8.29
N TYR A 169 -10.12 -5.50 7.09
CA TYR A 169 -10.57 -4.15 6.75
C TYR A 169 -12.03 -3.86 7.16
N ALA A 170 -12.78 -4.80 7.70
CA ALA A 170 -14.20 -4.64 8.00
C ALA A 170 -14.51 -3.39 8.85
N ASP A 171 -13.67 -3.11 9.84
CA ASP A 171 -13.79 -1.99 10.78
C ASP A 171 -12.92 -0.77 10.42
N LYS A 172 -12.20 -0.78 9.29
CA LYS A 172 -11.33 0.32 8.89
C LYS A 172 -12.07 1.31 8.00
N SER A 173 -12.21 2.54 8.48
CA SER A 173 -13.07 3.54 7.83
C SER A 173 -12.40 4.31 6.69
N GLY A 174 -11.06 4.38 6.65
CA GLY A 174 -10.35 5.35 5.80
C GLY A 174 -10.56 6.80 6.26
N LEU A 175 -9.94 7.76 5.59
CA LEU A 175 -10.12 9.19 5.88
C LEU A 175 -11.50 9.72 5.48
N ARG A 176 -12.10 9.15 4.45
CA ARG A 176 -13.44 9.49 3.93
C ARG A 176 -14.25 8.20 3.80
N PRO A 177 -14.97 7.77 4.84
CA PRO A 177 -15.65 6.48 4.89
C PRO A 177 -16.60 6.23 3.70
N GLN A 178 -17.26 7.27 3.23
CA GLN A 178 -18.21 7.22 2.11
C GLN A 178 -17.55 6.88 0.74
N LEU A 179 -16.22 6.97 0.66
CA LEU A 179 -15.46 6.67 -0.56
C LEU A 179 -14.74 5.32 -0.49
N ARG A 180 -14.90 4.58 0.61
CA ARG A 180 -14.32 3.24 0.77
C ARG A 180 -14.89 2.28 -0.27
N THR A 181 -14.00 1.45 -0.83
CA THR A 181 -14.38 0.32 -1.69
C THR A 181 -14.21 -0.97 -0.89
N GLU A 182 -15.21 -1.83 -0.93
CA GLU A 182 -15.12 -3.15 -0.30
C GLU A 182 -13.98 -3.97 -0.91
N PRO A 183 -13.16 -4.65 -0.10
CA PRO A 183 -12.10 -5.53 -0.59
C PRO A 183 -12.69 -6.75 -1.33
N ARG A 184 -12.91 -6.61 -2.62
CA ARG A 184 -13.42 -7.66 -3.50
C ARG A 184 -12.74 -7.61 -4.84
N LEU A 185 -12.27 -8.72 -5.34
CA LEU A 185 -11.70 -8.86 -6.67
C LEU A 185 -12.79 -9.35 -7.64
N ARG A 186 -12.66 -8.96 -8.91
CA ARG A 186 -13.60 -9.45 -9.97
C ARG A 186 -13.50 -10.95 -10.19
N GLU A 187 -12.35 -11.51 -9.93
CA GLU A 187 -12.06 -12.93 -10.02
C GLU A 187 -12.92 -13.77 -9.08
N GLU A 188 -13.38 -13.19 -7.95
CA GLU A 188 -14.33 -13.85 -7.04
C GLU A 188 -15.75 -13.96 -7.60
N ASP A 189 -16.11 -13.16 -8.61
CA ASP A 189 -17.43 -13.20 -9.24
C ASP A 189 -17.52 -14.34 -10.29
N ALA A 190 -16.37 -14.92 -10.67
CA ALA A 190 -16.25 -15.96 -11.69
C ALA A 190 -16.03 -17.37 -11.11
N ALA A 191 -15.99 -17.49 -9.76
CA ALA A 191 -15.73 -18.74 -9.05
C ALA A 191 -17.09 -19.44 -8.66
#